data_b08fce0829ca357ff735bbbc32236d91
#
_entry.id   b08fce0829ca357ff735bbbc32236d91
#
_cell.length_a   1.000
_cell.length_b   1.000
_cell.length_c   1.000
_cell.angle_alpha   90.00
_cell.angle_beta   90.00
_cell.angle_gamma   90.00
#
_symmetry.space_group_name_H-M   'P 1'
#
loop_
_entity.id
_entity.type
_entity.pdbx_description
1 polymer ?
#
loop_
_entity_poly.entity_id
_entity_poly.type
_entity_poly.pdbx_seq_one_letter_code
_entity_poly.pdbx_strand_id
1 'polypeptide(L)' 'MELSKKVAYLKGLMEGLKIDDSTNEGKILTIMADILDEMSATVE' A
#
# COMPACT_ATOMS: atom_id res chain seq x y z
N MET A 1 13.46 -2.45 -10.71
CA MET A 1 12.10 -2.83 -10.43
C MET A 1 11.24 -1.60 -10.24
N GLU A 2 10.13 -1.57 -10.90
CA GLU A 2 9.29 -0.37 -10.91
C GLU A 2 8.56 -0.21 -9.59
N LEU A 3 8.47 1.04 -9.15
CA LEU A 3 7.79 1.38 -7.90
C LEU A 3 6.32 0.98 -7.95
N SER A 4 5.65 1.24 -9.07
CA SER A 4 4.23 0.93 -9.19
C SER A 4 3.95 -0.56 -9.03
N LYS A 5 4.85 -1.40 -9.54
CA LYS A 5 4.67 -2.84 -9.40
C LYS A 5 4.83 -3.28 -7.95
N LYS A 6 5.79 -2.69 -7.24
CA LYS A 6 5.98 -3.02 -5.84
C LYS A 6 4.80 -2.56 -4.99
N VAL A 7 4.28 -1.40 -5.30
CA VAL A 7 3.12 -0.90 -4.57
C VAL A 7 1.92 -1.80 -4.80
N ALA A 8 1.72 -2.24 -6.04
CA ALA A 8 0.62 -3.16 -6.34
C ALA A 8 0.78 -4.47 -5.56
N TYR A 9 2.01 -4.98 -5.46
CA TYR A 9 2.27 -6.18 -4.69
C TYR A 9 1.96 -5.97 -3.21
N LEU A 10 2.40 -4.84 -2.68
CA LEU A 10 2.13 -4.50 -1.29
C LEU A 10 0.63 -4.46 -1.01
N LYS A 11 -0.13 -3.79 -1.87
CA LYS A 11 -1.57 -3.68 -1.67
C LYS A 11 -2.24 -5.04 -1.78
N GLY A 12 -1.76 -5.88 -2.68
CA GLY A 12 -2.29 -7.25 -2.78
C GLY A 12 -2.02 -8.07 -1.54
N LEU A 13 -0.82 -7.91 -0.96
CA LEU A 13 -0.49 -8.58 0.29
C LEU A 13 -1.39 -8.11 1.42
N MET A 14 -1.64 -6.81 1.48
CA MET A 14 -2.49 -6.27 2.53
C MET A 14 -3.90 -6.85 2.44
N GLU A 15 -4.42 -6.99 1.23
CA GLU A 15 -5.73 -7.61 1.05
C GLU A 15 -5.70 -9.08 1.46
N GLY A 16 -4.68 -9.78 1.03
CA GLY A 16 -4.56 -11.21 1.33
C GLY A 16 -4.42 -11.49 2.81
N LEU A 17 -3.74 -10.60 3.53
CA LEU A 17 -3.55 -10.73 4.97
C LEU A 17 -4.65 -10.05 5.77
N LYS A 18 -5.60 -9.45 5.07
CA LYS A 18 -6.74 -8.75 5.70
C LYS A 18 -6.30 -7.61 6.59
N ILE A 19 -5.26 -6.92 6.15
CA ILE A 19 -4.78 -5.72 6.85
C ILE A 19 -5.64 -4.54 6.40
N ASP A 20 -6.31 -3.92 7.35
CA ASP A 20 -7.18 -2.79 7.07
C ASP A 20 -7.08 -1.80 8.23
N ASP A 21 -7.99 -0.85 8.31
CA ASP A 21 -7.92 0.20 9.32
C ASP A 21 -8.64 -0.18 10.62
N SER A 22 -8.90 -1.47 10.82
CA SER A 22 -9.56 -1.92 12.04
C SER A 22 -8.59 -2.04 13.22
N THR A 23 -7.29 -2.01 12.95
CA THR A 23 -6.28 -2.01 14.00
C THR A 23 -5.40 -0.78 13.86
N ASN A 24 -4.66 -0.46 14.93
CA ASN A 24 -3.78 0.70 14.90
C ASN A 24 -2.69 0.54 13.85
N GLU A 25 -2.07 -0.64 13.81
CA GLU A 25 -1.02 -0.90 12.84
C GLU A 25 -1.58 -0.92 11.42
N GLY A 26 -2.75 -1.53 11.25
CA GLY A 26 -3.37 -1.60 9.94
C GLY A 26 -3.73 -0.23 9.41
N LYS A 27 -4.19 0.65 10.29
CA LYS A 27 -4.53 2.02 9.89
C LYS A 27 -3.29 2.74 9.35
N ILE A 28 -2.18 2.63 10.05
CA ILE A 28 -0.94 3.27 9.61
C ILE A 28 -0.46 2.67 8.30
N LEU A 29 -0.49 1.35 8.20
CA LEU A 29 -0.04 0.67 6.99
C LEU A 29 -0.89 1.04 5.79
N THR A 30 -2.20 1.18 5.98
CA THR A 30 -3.10 1.56 4.90
C THR A 30 -2.76 2.96 4.39
N ILE A 31 -2.50 3.89 5.30
CA ILE A 31 -2.15 5.25 4.90
C ILE A 31 -0.81 5.27 4.18
N MET A 32 0.16 4.51 4.69
CA MET A 32 1.47 4.43 4.04
C MET A 32 1.34 3.86 2.64
N ALA A 33 0.53 2.84 2.46
CA ALA A 33 0.32 2.25 1.14
C ALA A 33 -0.32 3.26 0.19
N ASP A 34 -1.25 4.06 0.69
CA ASP A 34 -1.88 5.09 -0.13
C ASP A 34 -0.86 6.14 -0.57
N ILE A 35 0.00 6.56 0.34
CA ILE A 35 1.03 7.54 0.01
C ILE A 35 1.95 6.99 -1.07
N LEU A 36 2.38 5.75 -0.91
CA LEU A 36 3.25 5.12 -1.88
C LEU A 36 2.57 4.99 -3.24
N ASP A 37 1.29 4.67 -3.23
CA ASP A 37 0.52 4.56 -4.46
C ASP A 37 0.48 5.89 -5.20
N GLU A 38 0.22 6.98 -4.47
CA GLU A 38 0.20 8.31 -5.07
C GLU A 38 1.56 8.70 -5.61
N MET A 39 2.61 8.39 -4.87
CA MET A 39 3.95 8.70 -5.31
C MET A 39 4.32 7.93 -6.57
N SER A 40 3.93 6.67 -6.65
CA SER A 40 4.25 5.87 -7.82
C SER A 40 3.50 6.39 -9.05
N ALA A 41 2.28 6.85 -8.87
CA ALA A 41 1.52 7.42 -9.98
C ALA A 41 2.14 8.73 -10.46
N THR A 42 2.68 9.52 -9.54
CA THR A 42 3.30 10.79 -9.90
C THR A 42 4.59 10.59 -10.67
N VAL A 43 5.36 9.58 -10.28
CA VAL A 43 6.67 9.32 -10.90
C VAL A 43 6.51 8.78 -12.31
N GLU A 44 5.46 8.07 -12.56
CA GLU A 44 5.26 7.45 -13.86
C GLU A 44 4.60 8.38 -14.84
#